data_613d21fe6b467b3a7b6a8bfc6f57f2f3
#
_entry.id   613d21fe6b467b3a7b6a8bfc6f57f2f3
#
_cell.length_a   1.000
_cell.length_b   1.000
_cell.length_c   1.000
_cell.angle_alpha   90.00
_cell.angle_beta   90.00
_cell.angle_gamma   90.00
#
_symmetry.space_group_name_H-M   'P 1'
#
loop_
_entity.id
_entity.type
_entity.pdbx_description
1 polymer ?
#
loop_
_entity_poly.entity_id
_entity_poly.type
_entity_poly.pdbx_seq_one_letter_code
_entity_poly.pdbx_strand_id
1 'polypeptide(L)'
;MKKLNTLFLTAGMLASLTAQAQLRVEISGVGSNQIPVAVAAFVDEGQSPTQISKVIKTDLERSGAFKVIDAGTISDINSVDAASYKARGADALVVGTVQKQPNGTYDVRYKLMSTIQNAKISQLDQQAPAQFTRLSAHKIADDVYEKLTGVRGIFATRIAYVTQQGRSYRLEVADADGENVQLALSSNEPIISPSWSPDGTKVAYVSFEQKKPVIYVQNLITRQRTVIANERGSNSAPSWSPDGSRIALALSKTGNTQVYIANSSGGGIRRISNSSGIDTEPQFSADGQSIYFTSDRSGGPQIYRMSANGGDAQRVTFKGNYNISPRISSDGKSLAYISRRNGNFQLYVMDLASGQELRLSDNTNDQAPSFAPNGKYILYSTESGGRKALAVVSVDGRVKQRLTIQAGAIKEPTWGPFMK
;
A
#
# COMPACT_ATOMS: atom_id res chain seq x y z
N MET A 1 41.93 -49.48 -41.09
CA MET A 1 41.47 -48.07 -41.18
C MET A 1 40.20 -47.90 -40.32
N LYS A 2 40.37 -47.45 -39.09
CA LYS A 2 39.25 -47.20 -38.17
C LYS A 2 38.98 -45.70 -38.13
N LYS A 3 37.77 -45.29 -38.53
CA LYS A 3 37.30 -43.87 -38.43
C LYS A 3 36.81 -43.61 -37.03
N LEU A 4 37.44 -42.65 -36.38
CA LEU A 4 37.08 -42.13 -35.06
C LEU A 4 36.00 -41.03 -35.25
N ASN A 5 34.79 -41.25 -34.77
CA ASN A 5 33.73 -40.24 -34.76
C ASN A 5 33.83 -39.46 -33.47
N THR A 6 34.15 -38.17 -33.55
CA THR A 6 34.17 -37.22 -32.45
C THR A 6 32.78 -36.63 -32.30
N LEU A 7 32.11 -36.93 -31.18
CA LEU A 7 30.81 -36.38 -30.79
C LEU A 7 31.05 -35.06 -30.07
N PHE A 8 30.65 -33.92 -30.64
CA PHE A 8 30.60 -32.64 -29.95
C PHE A 8 29.32 -32.54 -29.13
N LEU A 9 29.45 -32.55 -27.81
CA LEU A 9 28.37 -32.27 -26.87
C LEU A 9 28.29 -30.74 -26.66
N THR A 10 27.33 -30.08 -27.31
CA THR A 10 26.99 -28.68 -27.02
C THR A 10 26.08 -28.64 -25.78
N ALA A 11 26.66 -28.24 -24.65
CA ALA A 11 25.91 -27.93 -23.42
C ALA A 11 25.18 -26.58 -23.63
N GLY A 12 23.88 -26.64 -23.91
CA GLY A 12 23.02 -25.47 -23.92
C GLY A 12 22.77 -25.00 -22.49
N MET A 13 23.33 -23.86 -22.09
CA MET A 13 22.92 -23.14 -20.88
C MET A 13 21.50 -22.62 -21.05
N LEU A 14 20.52 -23.27 -20.44
CA LEU A 14 19.18 -22.73 -20.20
C LEU A 14 19.29 -21.64 -19.14
N ALA A 15 19.38 -20.40 -19.57
CA ALA A 15 19.15 -19.25 -18.70
C ALA A 15 17.65 -19.24 -18.33
N SER A 16 17.33 -19.67 -17.12
CA SER A 16 16.01 -19.52 -16.54
C SER A 16 15.76 -18.03 -16.29
N LEU A 17 15.10 -17.37 -17.23
CA LEU A 17 14.49 -16.06 -17.01
C LEU A 17 13.42 -16.24 -15.92
N THR A 18 13.73 -15.83 -14.72
CA THR A 18 12.71 -15.64 -13.67
C THR A 18 11.81 -14.48 -14.12
N ALA A 19 10.68 -14.81 -14.72
CA ALA A 19 9.63 -13.82 -14.99
C ALA A 19 9.15 -13.28 -13.65
N GLN A 20 9.59 -12.08 -13.30
CA GLN A 20 8.98 -11.33 -12.20
C GLN A 20 7.57 -10.96 -12.67
N ALA A 21 6.58 -11.28 -11.84
CA ALA A 21 5.19 -10.93 -12.12
C ALA A 21 5.02 -9.41 -11.98
N GLN A 22 5.03 -8.70 -13.10
CA GLN A 22 4.80 -7.27 -13.16
C GLN A 22 3.32 -6.98 -12.87
N LEU A 23 3.04 -6.09 -11.93
CA LEU A 23 1.70 -5.60 -11.64
C LEU A 23 1.24 -4.68 -12.78
N ARG A 24 0.02 -4.92 -13.28
CA ARG A 24 -0.63 -4.06 -14.28
C ARG A 24 -1.68 -3.20 -13.58
N VAL A 25 -1.63 -1.88 -13.78
CA VAL A 25 -2.58 -0.92 -13.24
C VAL A 25 -3.61 -0.52 -14.29
N GLU A 26 -4.90 -0.66 -13.97
CA GLU A 26 -6.02 -0.17 -14.75
C GLU A 26 -6.79 0.85 -13.93
N ILE A 27 -7.10 2.02 -14.50
CA ILE A 27 -7.77 3.14 -13.82
C ILE A 27 -9.17 3.32 -14.40
N SER A 28 -10.17 3.52 -13.54
CA SER A 28 -11.54 3.85 -13.92
C SER A 28 -12.15 4.87 -12.96
N GLY A 29 -13.17 5.59 -13.40
CA GLY A 29 -13.92 6.53 -12.54
C GLY A 29 -13.20 7.87 -12.31
N VAL A 30 -12.67 8.47 -13.38
CA VAL A 30 -11.99 9.77 -13.31
C VAL A 30 -12.97 10.88 -12.93
N GLY A 31 -12.63 11.72 -11.94
CA GLY A 31 -13.46 12.82 -11.47
C GLY A 31 -13.68 13.91 -12.54
N SER A 32 -14.86 14.55 -12.53
CA SER A 32 -15.22 15.64 -13.46
C SER A 32 -14.41 16.93 -13.26
N ASN A 33 -13.72 17.10 -12.14
CA ASN A 33 -13.00 18.32 -11.76
C ASN A 33 -11.50 18.03 -11.59
N GLN A 34 -10.86 17.52 -12.65
CA GLN A 34 -9.40 17.33 -12.65
C GLN A 34 -8.67 18.65 -12.82
N ILE A 35 -7.57 18.82 -12.07
CA ILE A 35 -6.64 19.95 -12.21
C ILE A 35 -5.77 19.70 -13.46
N PRO A 36 -5.83 20.57 -14.50
CA PRO A 36 -4.98 20.40 -15.66
C PRO A 36 -3.54 20.78 -15.34
N VAL A 37 -2.61 19.83 -15.50
CA VAL A 37 -1.18 20.02 -15.25
C VAL A 37 -0.37 19.61 -16.47
N ALA A 38 0.47 20.52 -16.98
CA ALA A 38 1.43 20.22 -18.03
C ALA A 38 2.71 19.66 -17.41
N VAL A 39 3.26 18.58 -17.95
CA VAL A 39 4.51 17.96 -17.49
C VAL A 39 5.47 17.84 -18.66
N ALA A 40 6.61 18.53 -18.59
CA ALA A 40 7.66 18.45 -19.59
C ALA A 40 8.52 17.21 -19.41
N ALA A 41 9.14 16.73 -20.49
CA ALA A 41 10.28 15.85 -20.39
C ALA A 41 11.43 16.57 -19.65
N PHE A 42 12.04 15.89 -18.68
CA PHE A 42 13.16 16.49 -17.93
C PHE A 42 14.40 16.54 -18.82
N VAL A 43 15.13 17.63 -18.75
CA VAL A 43 16.39 17.81 -19.48
C VAL A 43 17.37 16.73 -19.03
N ASP A 44 18.04 16.08 -19.97
CA ASP A 44 19.03 14.99 -19.77
C ASP A 44 18.51 13.75 -19.03
N GLU A 45 17.19 13.56 -18.89
CA GLU A 45 16.63 12.36 -18.20
C GLU A 45 16.99 11.04 -18.88
N GLY A 46 17.37 11.04 -20.17
CA GLY A 46 17.88 9.87 -20.87
C GLY A 46 19.16 9.26 -20.28
N GLN A 47 19.88 10.00 -19.45
CA GLN A 47 21.05 9.51 -18.72
C GLN A 47 20.68 8.77 -17.42
N SER A 48 19.46 8.92 -16.96
CA SER A 48 18.93 8.27 -15.74
C SER A 48 18.39 6.87 -16.05
N PRO A 49 18.53 5.91 -15.12
CA PRO A 49 17.89 4.59 -15.25
C PRO A 49 16.35 4.67 -15.21
N THR A 50 15.80 5.79 -14.80
CA THR A 50 14.35 6.05 -14.70
C THR A 50 13.99 7.28 -15.53
N GLN A 51 12.98 7.17 -16.38
CA GLN A 51 12.35 8.32 -17.04
C GLN A 51 11.47 9.05 -16.00
N ILE A 52 12.04 10.06 -15.34
CA ILE A 52 11.43 10.75 -14.21
C ILE A 52 10.12 11.42 -14.60
N SER A 53 10.09 12.13 -15.72
CA SER A 53 8.87 12.79 -16.20
C SER A 53 7.73 11.81 -16.47
N LYS A 54 8.04 10.60 -16.98
CA LYS A 54 7.04 9.55 -17.22
C LYS A 54 6.43 9.03 -15.92
N VAL A 55 7.26 8.79 -14.89
CA VAL A 55 6.78 8.35 -13.57
C VAL A 55 5.85 9.40 -12.97
N ILE A 56 6.25 10.68 -13.01
CA ILE A 56 5.43 11.80 -12.52
C ILE A 56 4.08 11.85 -13.25
N LYS A 57 4.08 11.80 -14.60
CA LYS A 57 2.85 11.77 -15.39
C LYS A 57 1.92 10.65 -14.95
N THR A 58 2.44 9.42 -14.87
CA THR A 58 1.67 8.23 -14.47
C THR A 58 1.11 8.35 -13.05
N ASP A 59 1.89 8.86 -12.10
CA ASP A 59 1.45 9.05 -10.71
C ASP A 59 0.30 10.05 -10.62
N LEU A 60 0.43 11.20 -11.28
CA LEU A 60 -0.60 12.23 -11.28
C LEU A 60 -1.89 11.73 -11.95
N GLU A 61 -1.78 11.05 -13.09
CA GLU A 61 -2.93 10.46 -13.80
C GLU A 61 -3.66 9.43 -12.93
N ARG A 62 -2.92 8.49 -12.33
CA ARG A 62 -3.53 7.42 -11.52
C ARG A 62 -4.20 7.94 -10.25
N SER A 63 -3.83 9.13 -9.76
CA SER A 63 -4.53 9.76 -8.64
C SER A 63 -5.98 10.12 -8.95
N GLY A 64 -6.31 10.30 -10.24
CA GLY A 64 -7.60 10.80 -10.70
C GLY A 64 -7.85 12.28 -10.43
N ALA A 65 -6.94 12.96 -9.72
CA ALA A 65 -7.06 14.38 -9.39
C ALA A 65 -6.58 15.32 -10.53
N PHE A 66 -5.81 14.79 -11.49
CA PHE A 66 -5.16 15.58 -12.52
C PHE A 66 -5.52 15.12 -13.93
N LYS A 67 -5.68 16.12 -14.82
CA LYS A 67 -5.62 15.93 -16.26
C LYS A 67 -4.21 16.30 -16.72
N VAL A 68 -3.40 15.29 -17.02
CA VAL A 68 -2.01 15.50 -17.45
C VAL A 68 -1.96 15.91 -18.92
N ILE A 69 -1.21 16.97 -19.20
CA ILE A 69 -0.96 17.51 -20.54
C ILE A 69 0.52 17.35 -20.84
N ASP A 70 0.89 16.78 -21.98
CA ASP A 70 2.27 16.68 -22.39
C ASP A 70 2.81 18.07 -22.78
N ALA A 71 3.80 18.56 -22.03
CA ALA A 71 4.43 19.86 -22.31
C ALA A 71 5.52 19.78 -23.41
N GLY A 72 5.90 18.58 -23.81
CA GLY A 72 7.03 18.38 -24.73
C GLY A 72 8.37 18.57 -24.02
N THR A 73 9.39 18.99 -24.77
CA THR A 73 10.75 19.22 -24.26
C THR A 73 10.98 20.71 -23.99
N ILE A 74 11.53 21.03 -22.82
CA ILE A 74 11.92 22.37 -22.42
C ILE A 74 13.43 22.34 -22.14
N SER A 75 14.22 23.10 -22.91
CA SER A 75 15.70 23.05 -22.84
C SER A 75 16.29 23.81 -21.67
N ASP A 76 15.62 24.86 -21.18
CA ASP A 76 16.06 25.65 -20.03
C ASP A 76 14.92 25.86 -19.04
N ILE A 77 15.06 25.26 -17.85
CA ILE A 77 14.07 25.36 -16.77
C ILE A 77 14.11 26.70 -16.02
N ASN A 78 15.07 27.59 -16.33
CA ASN A 78 15.21 28.89 -15.69
C ASN A 78 14.54 30.02 -16.47
N SER A 79 14.37 29.85 -17.77
CA SER A 79 13.78 30.83 -18.67
C SER A 79 12.41 30.41 -19.24
N VAL A 80 11.65 29.61 -18.46
CA VAL A 80 10.35 29.09 -18.90
C VAL A 80 9.28 30.15 -18.78
N ASP A 81 8.60 30.44 -19.89
CA ASP A 81 7.32 31.17 -19.89
C ASP A 81 6.18 30.20 -19.58
N ALA A 82 5.83 30.05 -18.30
CA ALA A 82 4.76 29.18 -17.87
C ALA A 82 3.38 29.70 -18.35
N ALA A 83 3.22 31.01 -18.56
CA ALA A 83 1.96 31.59 -19.02
C ALA A 83 1.54 31.08 -20.42
N SER A 84 2.51 30.75 -21.28
CA SER A 84 2.24 30.18 -22.61
C SER A 84 1.48 28.83 -22.54
N TYR A 85 1.61 28.08 -21.45
CA TYR A 85 0.90 26.82 -21.24
C TYR A 85 -0.55 27.00 -20.79
N LYS A 86 -0.93 28.20 -20.32
CA LYS A 86 -2.34 28.51 -20.03
C LYS A 86 -3.20 28.43 -21.30
N ALA A 87 -2.68 28.89 -22.42
CA ALA A 87 -3.36 28.78 -23.71
C ALA A 87 -3.54 27.31 -24.15
N ARG A 88 -2.71 26.42 -23.67
CA ARG A 88 -2.82 24.96 -23.88
C ARG A 88 -3.74 24.28 -22.86
N GLY A 89 -4.40 25.04 -22.00
CA GLY A 89 -5.36 24.57 -21.00
C GLY A 89 -4.74 24.04 -19.71
N ALA A 90 -3.46 24.29 -19.43
CA ALA A 90 -2.82 23.89 -18.17
C ALA A 90 -2.94 25.00 -17.12
N ASP A 91 -3.21 24.64 -15.86
CA ASP A 91 -3.19 25.54 -14.70
C ASP A 91 -1.82 25.57 -14.01
N ALA A 92 -1.06 24.49 -14.17
CA ALA A 92 0.30 24.39 -13.66
C ALA A 92 1.22 23.69 -14.66
N LEU A 93 2.52 23.93 -14.53
CA LEU A 93 3.57 23.35 -15.36
C LEU A 93 4.68 22.76 -14.48
N VAL A 94 5.04 21.50 -14.74
CA VAL A 94 6.18 20.79 -14.14
C VAL A 94 7.32 20.74 -15.13
N VAL A 95 8.49 21.25 -14.72
CA VAL A 95 9.75 21.20 -15.49
C VAL A 95 10.88 20.67 -14.62
N GLY A 96 11.92 20.10 -15.20
CA GLY A 96 13.05 19.62 -14.43
C GLY A 96 14.27 19.24 -15.25
N THR A 97 15.36 18.93 -14.54
CA THR A 97 16.64 18.46 -15.09
C THR A 97 17.13 17.23 -14.33
N VAL A 98 17.88 16.37 -15.00
CA VAL A 98 18.55 15.21 -14.42
C VAL A 98 19.99 15.20 -14.86
N GLN A 99 20.94 15.35 -13.95
CA GLN A 99 22.37 15.35 -14.26
C GLN A 99 23.08 14.22 -13.55
N LYS A 100 23.74 13.35 -14.33
CA LYS A 100 24.61 12.32 -13.78
C LYS A 100 25.88 12.95 -13.24
N GLN A 101 26.22 12.63 -11.99
CA GLN A 101 27.41 13.12 -11.31
C GLN A 101 28.58 12.14 -11.48
N PRO A 102 29.86 12.60 -11.38
CA PRO A 102 31.05 11.74 -11.47
C PRO A 102 31.08 10.60 -10.45
N ASN A 103 30.45 10.79 -9.27
CA ASN A 103 30.34 9.76 -8.22
C ASN A 103 29.25 8.71 -8.48
N GLY A 104 28.56 8.76 -9.64
CA GLY A 104 27.52 7.82 -10.03
C GLY A 104 26.12 8.16 -9.45
N THR A 105 25.96 9.25 -8.72
CA THR A 105 24.64 9.76 -8.30
C THR A 105 24.01 10.64 -9.39
N TYR A 106 22.76 11.02 -9.19
CA TYR A 106 21.99 11.88 -10.08
C TYR A 106 21.46 13.08 -9.32
N ASP A 107 21.76 14.29 -9.81
CA ASP A 107 21.10 15.51 -9.36
C ASP A 107 19.79 15.66 -10.11
N VAL A 108 18.68 15.60 -9.39
CA VAL A 108 17.33 15.76 -9.92
C VAL A 108 16.77 17.08 -9.38
N ARG A 109 16.50 18.00 -10.29
CA ARG A 109 15.92 19.30 -9.97
C ARG A 109 14.58 19.44 -10.66
N TYR A 110 13.59 19.98 -9.95
CA TYR A 110 12.30 20.26 -10.54
C TYR A 110 11.75 21.60 -10.05
N LYS A 111 10.88 22.20 -10.87
CA LYS A 111 10.07 23.37 -10.54
C LYS A 111 8.62 23.11 -10.90
N LEU A 112 7.71 23.50 -10.01
CA LEU A 112 6.27 23.62 -10.28
C LEU A 112 5.95 25.10 -10.45
N MET A 113 5.37 25.45 -11.59
CA MET A 113 5.03 26.81 -11.97
C MET A 113 3.51 26.99 -12.09
N SER A 114 2.97 28.10 -11.63
CA SER A 114 1.61 28.54 -11.96
C SER A 114 1.61 29.13 -13.36
N THR A 115 0.74 28.63 -14.23
CA THR A 115 0.55 29.20 -15.57
C THR A 115 -0.32 30.47 -15.53
N ILE A 116 -1.11 30.66 -14.45
CA ILE A 116 -1.98 31.83 -14.25
C ILE A 116 -1.18 33.02 -13.77
N GLN A 117 -0.28 32.81 -12.79
CA GLN A 117 0.53 33.88 -12.18
C GLN A 117 1.91 34.02 -12.82
N ASN A 118 2.30 33.10 -13.71
CA ASN A 118 3.64 32.95 -14.27
C ASN A 118 4.73 32.96 -13.18
N ALA A 119 4.46 32.25 -12.08
CA ALA A 119 5.28 32.26 -10.87
C ALA A 119 5.56 30.84 -10.39
N LYS A 120 6.70 30.70 -9.69
CA LYS A 120 7.05 29.43 -9.06
C LYS A 120 6.16 29.14 -7.86
N ILE A 121 5.57 27.93 -7.82
CA ILE A 121 4.78 27.39 -6.69
C ILE A 121 5.69 26.58 -5.77
N SER A 122 6.54 25.70 -6.34
CA SER A 122 7.45 24.81 -5.58
C SER A 122 8.72 24.50 -6.37
N GLN A 123 9.73 24.05 -5.65
CA GLN A 123 11.00 23.57 -6.20
C GLN A 123 11.61 22.56 -5.23
N LEU A 124 12.15 21.45 -5.76
CA LEU A 124 12.98 20.50 -5.02
C LEU A 124 14.26 20.23 -5.80
N ASP A 125 15.37 20.15 -5.08
CA ASP A 125 16.66 19.72 -5.57
C ASP A 125 17.07 18.49 -4.76
N GLN A 126 17.31 17.37 -5.44
CA GLN A 126 17.58 16.08 -4.79
C GLN A 126 18.80 15.45 -5.44
N GLN A 127 19.69 14.88 -4.60
CA GLN A 127 20.72 13.97 -5.07
C GLN A 127 20.32 12.54 -4.75
N ALA A 128 20.31 11.67 -5.74
CA ALA A 128 19.86 10.30 -5.60
C ALA A 128 20.85 9.30 -6.21
N PRO A 129 21.23 8.23 -5.52
CA PRO A 129 21.82 7.05 -6.14
C PRO A 129 20.93 6.49 -7.26
N ALA A 130 21.53 5.81 -8.24
CA ALA A 130 20.83 5.28 -9.42
C ALA A 130 19.54 4.48 -9.07
N GLN A 131 19.59 3.65 -8.04
CA GLN A 131 18.47 2.81 -7.59
C GLN A 131 17.31 3.62 -6.95
N PHE A 132 17.53 4.88 -6.59
CA PHE A 132 16.52 5.73 -5.95
C PHE A 132 16.00 6.86 -6.86
N THR A 133 16.38 6.90 -8.13
CA THR A 133 15.88 7.90 -9.08
C THR A 133 14.36 7.79 -9.28
N ARG A 134 13.79 6.56 -9.22
CA ARG A 134 12.34 6.35 -9.24
C ARG A 134 11.66 6.94 -7.98
N LEU A 135 12.23 6.74 -6.81
CA LEU A 135 11.72 7.34 -5.56
C LEU A 135 11.76 8.87 -5.64
N SER A 136 12.79 9.46 -6.27
CA SER A 136 12.84 10.91 -6.50
C SER A 136 11.68 11.39 -7.38
N ALA A 137 11.32 10.64 -8.42
CA ALA A 137 10.17 10.96 -9.25
C ALA A 137 8.85 10.92 -8.45
N HIS A 138 8.64 9.88 -7.64
CA HIS A 138 7.46 9.77 -6.75
C HIS A 138 7.38 10.91 -5.73
N LYS A 139 8.53 11.34 -5.14
CA LYS A 139 8.57 12.49 -4.22
C LYS A 139 8.22 13.81 -4.92
N ILE A 140 8.63 13.98 -6.17
CA ILE A 140 8.22 15.14 -6.98
C ILE A 140 6.70 15.07 -7.25
N ALA A 141 6.18 13.92 -7.63
CA ALA A 141 4.74 13.76 -7.82
C ALA A 141 3.95 14.01 -6.53
N ASP A 142 4.46 13.59 -5.36
CA ASP A 142 3.89 13.88 -4.04
C ASP A 142 3.85 15.39 -3.77
N ASP A 143 4.95 16.12 -4.05
CA ASP A 143 4.99 17.57 -3.86
C ASP A 143 4.01 18.30 -4.82
N VAL A 144 3.97 17.92 -6.10
CA VAL A 144 2.99 18.46 -7.06
C VAL A 144 1.56 18.22 -6.58
N TYR A 145 1.27 16.99 -6.13
CA TYR A 145 -0.04 16.63 -5.60
C TYR A 145 -0.40 17.49 -4.39
N GLU A 146 0.50 17.61 -3.42
CA GLU A 146 0.27 18.37 -2.19
C GLU A 146 0.09 19.87 -2.45
N LYS A 147 0.93 20.46 -3.29
CA LYS A 147 0.86 21.90 -3.62
C LYS A 147 -0.41 22.28 -4.35
N LEU A 148 -0.97 21.39 -5.18
CA LEU A 148 -2.15 21.68 -5.99
C LEU A 148 -3.45 21.22 -5.33
N THR A 149 -3.42 20.25 -4.42
CA THR A 149 -4.63 19.71 -3.76
C THR A 149 -4.73 20.05 -2.27
N GLY A 150 -3.66 20.48 -1.64
CA GLY A 150 -3.57 20.68 -0.18
C GLY A 150 -3.48 19.39 0.64
N VAL A 151 -3.37 18.22 -0.02
CA VAL A 151 -3.29 16.90 0.62
C VAL A 151 -1.95 16.26 0.29
N ARG A 152 -1.26 15.70 1.26
CA ARG A 152 0.02 15.01 1.03
C ARG A 152 -0.16 13.85 0.05
N GLY A 153 0.72 13.75 -0.94
CA GLY A 153 0.74 12.65 -1.90
C GLY A 153 1.14 11.31 -1.27
N ILE A 154 0.91 10.21 -1.97
CA ILE A 154 1.17 8.85 -1.50
C ILE A 154 2.04 8.04 -2.47
N PHE A 155 2.58 8.68 -3.51
CA PHE A 155 3.30 7.99 -4.58
C PHE A 155 4.64 7.43 -4.09
N ALA A 156 5.33 8.17 -3.22
CA ALA A 156 6.58 7.73 -2.57
C ALA A 156 6.33 6.78 -1.38
N THR A 157 5.20 6.09 -1.32
CA THR A 157 4.92 5.06 -0.30
C THR A 157 5.07 3.66 -0.88
N ARG A 158 4.98 2.64 -0.03
CA ARG A 158 5.07 1.24 -0.44
C ARG A 158 3.85 0.45 0.00
N ILE A 159 3.58 -0.63 -0.71
CA ILE A 159 2.59 -1.64 -0.35
C ILE A 159 3.28 -2.97 -0.07
N ALA A 160 2.70 -3.79 0.81
CA ALA A 160 3.09 -5.18 0.97
C ALA A 160 1.87 -6.07 0.70
N TYR A 161 2.11 -7.23 0.12
CA TYR A 161 1.06 -8.19 -0.24
C TYR A 161 1.64 -9.60 -0.32
N VAL A 162 0.75 -10.59 -0.37
CA VAL A 162 1.14 -11.98 -0.53
C VAL A 162 0.75 -12.46 -1.93
N THR A 163 1.70 -13.04 -2.66
CA THR A 163 1.43 -13.78 -3.89
C THR A 163 1.47 -15.28 -3.61
N GLN A 164 0.61 -16.03 -4.33
CA GLN A 164 0.57 -17.48 -4.26
C GLN A 164 0.60 -18.07 -5.67
N GLN A 165 1.58 -18.95 -5.91
CA GLN A 165 1.67 -19.73 -7.13
C GLN A 165 1.86 -21.21 -6.77
N GLY A 166 0.83 -22.02 -6.99
CA GLY A 166 0.81 -23.39 -6.50
C GLY A 166 0.97 -23.46 -4.98
N ARG A 167 2.04 -24.12 -4.51
CA ARG A 167 2.40 -24.22 -3.10
C ARG A 167 3.36 -23.14 -2.61
N SER A 168 3.84 -22.26 -3.47
CA SER A 168 4.75 -21.18 -3.09
C SER A 168 3.98 -19.94 -2.70
N TYR A 169 4.25 -19.43 -1.49
CA TYR A 169 3.75 -18.17 -0.96
C TYR A 169 4.92 -17.20 -0.85
N ARG A 170 4.70 -15.96 -1.26
CA ARG A 170 5.73 -14.91 -1.21
C ARG A 170 5.14 -13.66 -0.58
N LEU A 171 5.78 -13.14 0.46
CA LEU A 171 5.53 -11.81 0.98
C LEU A 171 6.39 -10.85 0.14
N GLU A 172 5.75 -9.96 -0.57
CA GLU A 172 6.39 -9.00 -1.48
C GLU A 172 6.10 -7.58 -1.03
N VAL A 173 7.07 -6.70 -1.27
CA VAL A 173 6.98 -5.25 -1.03
C VAL A 173 7.23 -4.57 -2.36
N ALA A 174 6.36 -3.62 -2.72
CA ALA A 174 6.47 -2.85 -3.96
C ALA A 174 6.25 -1.35 -3.69
N ASP A 175 6.60 -0.51 -4.64
CA ASP A 175 6.15 0.88 -4.66
C ASP A 175 4.61 0.92 -4.75
N ALA A 176 3.99 2.04 -4.37
CA ALA A 176 2.53 2.16 -4.32
C ALA A 176 1.85 1.99 -5.70
N ASP A 177 2.59 2.06 -6.79
CA ASP A 177 2.13 1.78 -8.15
C ASP A 177 2.32 0.32 -8.57
N GLY A 178 2.86 -0.52 -7.69
CA GLY A 178 3.10 -1.94 -7.91
C GLY A 178 4.41 -2.29 -8.60
N GLU A 179 5.22 -1.31 -8.93
CA GLU A 179 6.55 -1.51 -9.51
C GLU A 179 7.62 -1.74 -8.43
N ASN A 180 8.87 -2.00 -8.83
CA ASN A 180 10.02 -2.19 -7.93
C ASN A 180 9.78 -3.26 -6.85
N VAL A 181 9.21 -4.40 -7.27
CA VAL A 181 8.85 -5.51 -6.37
C VAL A 181 10.09 -6.13 -5.74
N GLN A 182 10.07 -6.23 -4.43
CA GLN A 182 11.12 -6.84 -3.61
C GLN A 182 10.55 -8.01 -2.81
N LEU A 183 11.24 -9.16 -2.86
CA LEU A 183 10.89 -10.33 -2.07
C LEU A 183 11.32 -10.12 -0.61
N ALA A 184 10.37 -10.09 0.31
CA ALA A 184 10.63 -10.06 1.76
C ALA A 184 10.79 -11.48 2.33
N LEU A 185 9.89 -12.42 1.96
CA LEU A 185 9.89 -13.80 2.43
C LEU A 185 9.30 -14.72 1.35
N SER A 186 9.86 -15.92 1.22
CA SER A 186 9.29 -17.03 0.44
C SER A 186 9.08 -18.24 1.35
N SER A 187 7.94 -18.92 1.21
CA SER A 187 7.57 -20.10 2.01
C SER A 187 6.73 -21.06 1.17
N ASN A 188 6.83 -22.36 1.46
CA ASN A 188 5.93 -23.38 0.94
C ASN A 188 4.64 -23.53 1.79
N GLU A 189 4.56 -22.79 2.88
CA GLU A 189 3.41 -22.73 3.76
C GLU A 189 2.78 -21.33 3.73
N PRO A 190 1.49 -21.20 4.06
CA PRO A 190 0.81 -19.91 3.99
C PRO A 190 1.51 -18.79 4.77
N ILE A 191 1.45 -17.59 4.19
CA ILE A 191 1.76 -16.32 4.82
C ILE A 191 0.48 -15.49 4.73
N ILE A 192 0.04 -14.89 5.86
CA ILE A 192 -1.18 -14.08 5.91
C ILE A 192 -1.00 -12.86 6.83
N SER A 193 -1.93 -11.93 6.73
CA SER A 193 -2.09 -10.75 7.59
C SER A 193 -0.83 -9.89 7.76
N PRO A 194 -0.14 -9.48 6.68
CA PRO A 194 0.97 -8.55 6.79
C PRO A 194 0.49 -7.19 7.34
N SER A 195 1.33 -6.57 8.17
CA SER A 195 1.05 -5.28 8.80
C SER A 195 2.35 -4.48 8.96
N TRP A 196 2.39 -3.27 8.43
CA TRP A 196 3.56 -2.39 8.47
C TRP A 196 3.79 -1.80 9.86
N SER A 197 5.06 -1.68 10.24
CA SER A 197 5.44 -0.79 11.35
C SER A 197 5.25 0.68 10.96
N PRO A 198 4.96 1.57 11.92
CA PRO A 198 4.72 2.99 11.63
C PRO A 198 5.91 3.73 11.03
N ASP A 199 7.13 3.21 11.21
CA ASP A 199 8.37 3.74 10.63
C ASP A 199 8.68 3.20 9.22
N GLY A 200 7.87 2.24 8.71
CA GLY A 200 8.05 1.63 7.39
C GLY A 200 9.27 0.72 7.25
N THR A 201 9.95 0.37 8.35
CA THR A 201 11.16 -0.47 8.31
C THR A 201 10.90 -1.95 8.53
N LYS A 202 9.73 -2.30 9.09
CA LYS A 202 9.38 -3.68 9.47
C LYS A 202 7.98 -4.05 9.00
N VAL A 203 7.76 -5.36 8.84
CA VAL A 203 6.43 -5.95 8.59
C VAL A 203 6.20 -7.06 9.61
N ALA A 204 5.06 -7.00 10.32
CA ALA A 204 4.55 -8.12 11.09
C ALA A 204 3.69 -8.99 10.16
N TYR A 205 3.70 -10.31 10.36
CA TYR A 205 2.89 -11.24 9.58
C TYR A 205 2.72 -12.57 10.32
N VAL A 206 1.77 -13.37 9.86
CA VAL A 206 1.59 -14.76 10.31
C VAL A 206 2.23 -15.70 9.30
N SER A 207 3.06 -16.62 9.75
CA SER A 207 3.65 -17.69 8.93
C SER A 207 3.29 -19.07 9.48
N PHE A 208 3.01 -19.99 8.56
CA PHE A 208 2.73 -21.39 8.86
C PHE A 208 3.93 -22.31 8.64
N GLU A 209 5.14 -21.77 8.49
CA GLU A 209 6.38 -22.54 8.28
C GLU A 209 6.61 -23.62 9.35
N GLN A 210 6.16 -23.39 10.59
CA GLN A 210 6.22 -24.36 11.69
C GLN A 210 5.00 -25.30 11.76
N LYS A 211 4.22 -25.43 10.67
CA LYS A 211 2.96 -26.22 10.58
C LYS A 211 1.86 -25.74 11.53
N LYS A 212 2.03 -24.56 12.12
CA LYS A 212 1.07 -23.84 12.94
C LYS A 212 1.25 -22.34 12.73
N PRO A 213 0.24 -21.51 12.99
CA PRO A 213 0.38 -20.08 12.86
C PRO A 213 1.33 -19.52 13.92
N VAL A 214 2.33 -18.76 13.48
CA VAL A 214 3.27 -18.02 14.34
C VAL A 214 3.34 -16.59 13.84
N ILE A 215 3.30 -15.60 14.75
CA ILE A 215 3.43 -14.19 14.41
C ILE A 215 4.91 -13.79 14.48
N TYR A 216 5.41 -13.26 13.38
CA TYR A 216 6.75 -12.71 13.24
C TYR A 216 6.71 -11.22 12.96
N VAL A 217 7.77 -10.53 13.37
CA VAL A 217 8.17 -9.20 12.86
C VAL A 217 9.47 -9.40 12.10
N GLN A 218 9.51 -8.92 10.87
CA GLN A 218 10.72 -8.95 10.03
C GLN A 218 11.17 -7.52 9.71
N ASN A 219 12.45 -7.24 9.95
CA ASN A 219 13.10 -6.05 9.47
C ASN A 219 13.39 -6.19 7.96
N LEU A 220 12.92 -5.27 7.14
CA LEU A 220 13.02 -5.34 5.68
C LEU A 220 14.44 -5.04 5.16
N ILE A 221 15.26 -4.35 5.95
CA ILE A 221 16.65 -4.00 5.59
C ILE A 221 17.58 -5.12 5.99
N THR A 222 17.58 -5.49 7.30
CA THR A 222 18.51 -6.50 7.85
C THR A 222 18.03 -7.93 7.64
N ARG A 223 16.77 -8.13 7.25
CA ARG A 223 16.08 -9.42 7.09
C ARG A 223 15.94 -10.24 8.38
N GLN A 224 16.32 -9.68 9.51
CA GLN A 224 16.16 -10.33 10.80
C GLN A 224 14.68 -10.48 11.16
N ARG A 225 14.35 -11.62 11.77
CA ARG A 225 12.99 -11.99 12.18
C ARG A 225 12.94 -12.17 13.70
N THR A 226 11.91 -11.61 14.32
CA THR A 226 11.60 -11.75 15.75
C THR A 226 10.26 -12.46 15.89
N VAL A 227 10.17 -13.47 16.74
CA VAL A 227 8.90 -14.12 17.10
C VAL A 227 8.16 -13.23 18.09
N ILE A 228 6.92 -12.84 17.74
CA ILE A 228 6.04 -12.04 18.60
C ILE A 228 5.10 -12.94 19.40
N ALA A 229 4.50 -13.93 18.74
CA ALA A 229 3.63 -14.90 19.40
C ALA A 229 3.77 -16.28 18.74
N ASN A 230 3.95 -17.29 19.58
CA ASN A 230 4.02 -18.70 19.21
C ASN A 230 3.24 -19.54 20.25
N GLU A 231 2.07 -19.04 20.61
CA GLU A 231 1.21 -19.63 21.63
C GLU A 231 0.48 -20.89 21.11
N ARG A 232 -0.12 -21.64 22.04
CA ARG A 232 -1.00 -22.77 21.69
C ARG A 232 -2.24 -22.26 20.97
N GLY A 233 -2.68 -22.96 19.92
CA GLY A 233 -3.85 -22.61 19.12
C GLY A 233 -3.56 -21.57 18.05
N SER A 234 -4.52 -20.71 17.74
CA SER A 234 -4.38 -19.67 16.72
C SER A 234 -3.56 -18.50 17.23
N ASN A 235 -2.69 -17.98 16.37
CA ASN A 235 -1.95 -16.73 16.52
C ASN A 235 -2.17 -15.93 15.22
N SER A 236 -2.92 -14.83 15.24
CA SER A 236 -3.39 -14.18 14.03
C SER A 236 -3.52 -12.66 14.13
N ALA A 237 -3.71 -12.02 12.97
CA ALA A 237 -4.09 -10.63 12.78
C ALA A 237 -3.24 -9.61 13.57
N PRO A 238 -1.91 -9.58 13.40
CA PRO A 238 -1.07 -8.58 14.05
C PRO A 238 -1.36 -7.18 13.53
N SER A 239 -1.40 -6.20 14.42
CA SER A 239 -1.59 -4.77 14.11
C SER A 239 -0.72 -3.91 15.03
N TRP A 240 0.07 -3.01 14.46
CA TRP A 240 0.98 -2.14 15.20
C TRP A 240 0.25 -1.00 15.89
N SER A 241 0.72 -0.63 17.09
CA SER A 241 0.38 0.65 17.69
C SER A 241 1.01 1.82 16.90
N PRO A 242 0.40 3.02 16.90
CA PRO A 242 0.92 4.17 16.15
C PRO A 242 2.34 4.60 16.55
N ASP A 243 2.73 4.36 17.80
CA ASP A 243 4.08 4.62 18.34
C ASP A 243 5.11 3.51 18.01
N GLY A 244 4.65 2.38 17.42
CA GLY A 244 5.49 1.24 17.08
C GLY A 244 5.98 0.40 18.25
N SER A 245 5.57 0.69 19.49
CA SER A 245 6.05 -0.01 20.69
C SER A 245 5.31 -1.31 20.96
N ARG A 246 4.08 -1.46 20.49
CA ARG A 246 3.18 -2.59 20.77
C ARG A 246 2.58 -3.17 19.50
N ILE A 247 2.14 -4.42 19.60
CA ILE A 247 1.38 -5.14 18.58
C ILE A 247 0.12 -5.71 19.22
N ALA A 248 -1.06 -5.34 18.71
CA ALA A 248 -2.31 -6.02 19.00
C ALA A 248 -2.41 -7.27 18.12
N LEU A 249 -2.93 -8.35 18.65
CA LEU A 249 -3.01 -9.65 17.98
C LEU A 249 -4.18 -10.48 18.55
N ALA A 250 -4.59 -11.51 17.83
CA ALA A 250 -5.66 -12.39 18.25
C ALA A 250 -5.10 -13.79 18.56
N LEU A 251 -5.35 -14.30 19.77
CA LEU A 251 -4.89 -15.62 20.25
C LEU A 251 -6.03 -16.44 20.78
N SER A 252 -5.99 -17.78 20.53
CA SER A 252 -6.96 -18.72 21.08
C SER A 252 -6.38 -19.59 22.22
N LYS A 253 -5.26 -19.20 22.83
CA LYS A 253 -4.54 -20.00 23.85
C LYS A 253 -5.35 -20.34 25.11
N THR A 254 -6.40 -19.60 25.39
CA THR A 254 -7.28 -19.80 26.56
C THR A 254 -8.70 -20.30 26.21
N GLY A 255 -8.88 -20.86 25.01
CA GLY A 255 -10.17 -21.30 24.49
C GLY A 255 -10.58 -20.48 23.27
N ASN A 256 -11.62 -19.67 23.34
CA ASN A 256 -12.04 -18.78 22.24
C ASN A 256 -10.96 -17.75 21.92
N THR A 257 -10.92 -17.33 20.64
CA THR A 257 -10.01 -16.28 20.19
C THR A 257 -10.34 -14.95 20.86
N GLN A 258 -9.32 -14.32 21.42
CA GLN A 258 -9.45 -13.04 22.13
C GLN A 258 -8.34 -12.09 21.68
N VAL A 259 -8.52 -10.79 21.91
CA VAL A 259 -7.53 -9.76 21.61
C VAL A 259 -6.50 -9.67 22.73
N TYR A 260 -5.24 -9.64 22.33
CA TYR A 260 -4.06 -9.47 23.19
C TYR A 260 -3.21 -8.31 22.69
N ILE A 261 -2.35 -7.79 23.54
CA ILE A 261 -1.27 -6.86 23.19
C ILE A 261 0.05 -7.50 23.61
N ALA A 262 1.07 -7.36 22.76
CA ALA A 262 2.45 -7.76 23.01
C ALA A 262 3.40 -6.57 22.77
N ASN A 263 4.63 -6.64 23.30
CA ASN A 263 5.70 -5.72 22.91
C ASN A 263 6.11 -6.01 21.46
N SER A 264 6.43 -4.98 20.69
CA SER A 264 6.88 -5.12 19.29
C SER A 264 8.24 -5.79 19.15
N SER A 265 9.01 -5.87 20.23
CA SER A 265 10.27 -6.64 20.34
C SER A 265 10.09 -8.08 20.82
N GLY A 266 8.86 -8.51 21.05
CA GLY A 266 8.50 -9.80 21.64
C GLY A 266 8.29 -9.75 23.15
N GLY A 267 7.52 -10.71 23.68
CA GLY A 267 7.15 -10.79 25.09
C GLY A 267 6.05 -9.84 25.52
N GLY A 268 5.75 -9.79 26.82
CA GLY A 268 4.74 -8.89 27.41
C GLY A 268 3.30 -9.16 26.95
N ILE A 269 2.99 -10.39 26.53
CA ILE A 269 1.67 -10.76 25.98
C ILE A 269 0.61 -10.65 27.09
N ARG A 270 -0.32 -9.71 26.93
CA ARG A 270 -1.40 -9.46 27.87
C ARG A 270 -2.76 -9.50 27.14
N ARG A 271 -3.71 -10.26 27.67
CA ARG A 271 -5.10 -10.30 27.19
C ARG A 271 -5.80 -8.97 27.52
N ILE A 272 -6.55 -8.43 26.58
CA ILE A 272 -7.32 -7.18 26.77
C ILE A 272 -8.83 -7.36 26.53
N SER A 273 -9.26 -8.32 25.72
CA SER A 273 -10.69 -8.62 25.57
C SER A 273 -11.10 -9.85 26.38
N ASN A 274 -12.35 -9.88 26.81
CA ASN A 274 -12.94 -10.98 27.55
C ASN A 274 -14.41 -11.14 27.18
N SER A 275 -14.69 -12.01 26.20
CA SER A 275 -16.05 -12.35 25.80
C SER A 275 -16.22 -13.85 25.66
N SER A 276 -17.47 -14.32 25.60
CA SER A 276 -17.80 -15.70 25.26
C SER A 276 -17.68 -15.98 23.74
N GLY A 277 -17.59 -14.93 22.94
CA GLY A 277 -17.45 -15.00 21.49
C GLY A 277 -16.00 -14.99 21.01
N ILE A 278 -15.84 -14.87 19.70
CA ILE A 278 -14.57 -14.71 18.99
C ILE A 278 -14.27 -13.21 18.84
N ASP A 279 -13.18 -12.75 19.42
CA ASP A 279 -12.64 -11.41 19.25
C ASP A 279 -11.36 -11.48 18.40
N THR A 280 -11.37 -10.87 17.23
CA THR A 280 -10.27 -11.00 16.24
C THR A 280 -10.05 -9.71 15.44
N GLU A 281 -9.03 -9.69 14.57
CA GLU A 281 -8.68 -8.58 13.68
C GLU A 281 -8.55 -7.22 14.40
N PRO A 282 -7.77 -7.15 15.50
CA PRO A 282 -7.61 -5.90 16.22
C PRO A 282 -6.88 -4.85 15.39
N GLN A 283 -7.30 -3.60 15.55
CA GLN A 283 -6.68 -2.43 14.93
C GLN A 283 -6.63 -1.29 15.96
N PHE A 284 -5.45 -0.72 16.19
CA PHE A 284 -5.33 0.47 17.02
C PHE A 284 -6.04 1.68 16.39
N SER A 285 -6.64 2.53 17.21
CA SER A 285 -7.03 3.88 16.81
C SER A 285 -5.79 4.73 16.47
N ALA A 286 -5.98 5.83 15.73
CA ALA A 286 -4.88 6.70 15.32
C ALA A 286 -4.09 7.31 16.49
N ASP A 287 -4.77 7.53 17.64
CA ASP A 287 -4.16 8.02 18.89
C ASP A 287 -3.58 6.90 19.79
N GLY A 288 -3.75 5.62 19.38
CA GLY A 288 -3.28 4.45 20.14
C GLY A 288 -4.01 4.17 21.45
N GLN A 289 -5.09 4.91 21.77
CA GLN A 289 -5.83 4.77 23.04
C GLN A 289 -6.92 3.72 22.99
N SER A 290 -7.37 3.33 21.81
CA SER A 290 -8.45 2.36 21.62
C SER A 290 -8.02 1.26 20.65
N ILE A 291 -8.73 0.12 20.71
CA ILE A 291 -8.66 -0.98 19.78
C ILE A 291 -10.04 -1.16 19.15
N TYR A 292 -10.09 -1.15 17.83
CA TYR A 292 -11.24 -1.62 17.04
C TYR A 292 -11.00 -3.08 16.69
N PHE A 293 -12.02 -3.91 16.71
CA PHE A 293 -11.87 -5.33 16.45
C PHE A 293 -13.20 -5.96 15.99
N THR A 294 -13.12 -7.09 15.35
CA THR A 294 -14.27 -7.90 14.97
C THR A 294 -14.68 -8.80 16.13
N SER A 295 -15.97 -8.84 16.48
CA SER A 295 -16.51 -9.71 17.52
C SER A 295 -17.89 -10.23 17.17
N ASP A 296 -18.15 -11.50 17.47
CA ASP A 296 -19.47 -12.15 17.30
C ASP A 296 -20.26 -12.23 18.63
N ARG A 297 -19.84 -11.52 19.68
CA ARG A 297 -20.45 -11.54 21.03
C ARG A 297 -21.94 -11.22 21.07
N SER A 298 -22.50 -10.59 20.04
CA SER A 298 -23.94 -10.27 19.92
C SER A 298 -24.65 -11.15 18.88
N GLY A 299 -24.12 -12.34 18.57
CA GLY A 299 -24.74 -13.32 17.67
C GLY A 299 -24.15 -13.36 16.24
N GLY A 300 -23.61 -12.28 15.70
CA GLY A 300 -22.92 -12.24 14.41
C GLY A 300 -21.75 -11.27 14.43
N PRO A 301 -20.75 -11.42 13.51
CA PRO A 301 -19.58 -10.56 13.49
C PRO A 301 -19.94 -9.10 13.27
N GLN A 302 -19.48 -8.24 14.18
CA GLN A 302 -19.64 -6.80 14.15
C GLN A 302 -18.33 -6.13 14.59
N ILE A 303 -18.16 -4.86 14.25
CA ILE A 303 -17.04 -4.06 14.73
C ILE A 303 -17.36 -3.50 16.10
N TYR A 304 -16.42 -3.70 17.03
CA TYR A 304 -16.43 -3.16 18.38
C TYR A 304 -15.20 -2.28 18.62
N ARG A 305 -15.31 -1.39 19.58
CA ARG A 305 -14.23 -0.54 20.10
C ARG A 305 -14.12 -0.73 21.60
N MET A 306 -12.88 -0.81 22.09
CA MET A 306 -12.57 -0.83 23.53
C MET A 306 -11.31 0.00 23.80
N SER A 307 -11.03 0.30 25.09
CA SER A 307 -9.73 0.88 25.46
C SER A 307 -8.59 -0.09 25.13
N ALA A 308 -7.44 0.44 24.69
CA ALA A 308 -6.20 -0.34 24.51
C ALA A 308 -5.67 -0.96 25.82
N ASN A 309 -6.18 -0.50 26.97
CA ASN A 309 -5.87 -1.07 28.28
C ASN A 309 -6.80 -2.22 28.67
N GLY A 310 -7.86 -2.48 27.90
CA GLY A 310 -8.92 -3.44 28.20
C GLY A 310 -10.16 -2.75 28.79
N GLY A 311 -11.14 -3.54 29.19
CA GLY A 311 -12.42 -3.09 29.72
C GLY A 311 -13.59 -3.39 28.79
N ASP A 312 -14.69 -2.65 28.93
CA ASP A 312 -15.91 -2.89 28.18
C ASP A 312 -15.77 -2.50 26.71
N ALA A 313 -16.36 -3.31 25.86
CA ALA A 313 -16.38 -3.09 24.43
C ALA A 313 -17.73 -2.53 23.97
N GLN A 314 -17.70 -1.48 23.17
CA GLN A 314 -18.86 -0.84 22.57
C GLN A 314 -18.97 -1.22 21.10
N ARG A 315 -20.19 -1.57 20.66
CA ARG A 315 -20.46 -1.87 19.24
C ARG A 315 -20.40 -0.59 18.42
N VAL A 316 -19.77 -0.66 17.23
CA VAL A 316 -19.58 0.47 16.32
C VAL A 316 -20.45 0.33 15.07
N THR A 317 -20.65 -0.89 14.55
CA THR A 317 -21.44 -1.14 13.33
C THR A 317 -22.81 -1.68 13.67
N PHE A 318 -23.86 -1.10 13.05
CA PHE A 318 -25.27 -1.46 13.33
C PHE A 318 -26.05 -1.88 12.07
N LYS A 319 -25.57 -1.50 10.87
CA LYS A 319 -26.18 -1.88 9.61
C LYS A 319 -25.52 -3.15 9.06
N GLY A 320 -26.33 -4.07 8.53
CA GLY A 320 -25.89 -5.40 8.14
C GLY A 320 -25.68 -6.32 9.34
N ASN A 321 -25.63 -7.61 9.07
CA ASN A 321 -25.51 -8.65 10.10
C ASN A 321 -24.11 -9.30 10.15
N TYR A 322 -23.18 -8.83 9.30
CA TYR A 322 -21.83 -9.38 9.21
C TYR A 322 -20.84 -8.28 8.78
N ASN A 323 -20.07 -7.73 9.73
CA ASN A 323 -19.11 -6.68 9.51
C ASN A 323 -17.77 -7.06 10.14
N ILE A 324 -16.68 -7.07 9.36
CA ILE A 324 -15.36 -7.59 9.74
C ILE A 324 -14.22 -6.69 9.23
N SER A 325 -13.01 -6.99 9.64
CA SER A 325 -11.75 -6.39 9.16
C SER A 325 -11.70 -4.87 9.31
N PRO A 326 -11.90 -4.32 10.53
CA PRO A 326 -11.86 -2.87 10.73
C PRO A 326 -10.49 -2.28 10.43
N ARG A 327 -10.48 -1.11 9.80
CA ARG A 327 -9.29 -0.27 9.61
C ARG A 327 -9.65 1.18 9.86
N ILE A 328 -8.84 1.87 10.63
CA ILE A 328 -9.03 3.28 10.98
C ILE A 328 -8.11 4.13 10.10
N SER A 329 -8.64 5.23 9.56
CA SER A 329 -7.82 6.22 8.83
C SER A 329 -6.80 6.89 9.75
N SER A 330 -5.71 7.40 9.20
CA SER A 330 -4.62 8.03 9.95
C SER A 330 -5.05 9.26 10.75
N ASP A 331 -6.11 9.94 10.30
CA ASP A 331 -6.72 11.08 11.02
C ASP A 331 -7.77 10.66 12.07
N GLY A 332 -8.04 9.36 12.20
CA GLY A 332 -9.00 8.79 13.16
C GLY A 332 -10.47 9.04 12.83
N LYS A 333 -10.82 9.61 11.67
CA LYS A 333 -12.18 10.04 11.34
C LYS A 333 -13.01 8.99 10.61
N SER A 334 -12.35 8.07 9.90
CA SER A 334 -13.03 7.09 9.06
C SER A 334 -12.67 5.66 9.47
N LEU A 335 -13.66 4.78 9.39
CA LEU A 335 -13.56 3.34 9.55
C LEU A 335 -13.84 2.67 8.22
N ALA A 336 -12.86 1.98 7.64
CA ALA A 336 -13.07 1.04 6.54
C ALA A 336 -13.30 -0.37 7.10
N TYR A 337 -14.19 -1.11 6.49
CA TYR A 337 -14.52 -2.48 6.90
C TYR A 337 -15.17 -3.27 5.75
N ILE A 338 -15.16 -4.57 5.87
CA ILE A 338 -15.88 -5.47 4.94
C ILE A 338 -17.23 -5.81 5.54
N SER A 339 -18.29 -5.56 4.77
CA SER A 339 -19.66 -5.88 5.14
C SER A 339 -20.24 -6.92 4.18
N ARG A 340 -20.89 -7.94 4.74
CA ARG A 340 -21.69 -8.89 3.94
C ARG A 340 -23.13 -8.42 3.86
N ARG A 341 -23.52 -7.97 2.66
CA ARG A 341 -24.91 -7.57 2.35
C ARG A 341 -25.37 -8.27 1.07
N ASN A 342 -26.59 -8.80 1.07
CA ASN A 342 -27.13 -9.55 -0.08
C ASN A 342 -26.21 -10.70 -0.57
N GLY A 343 -25.53 -11.37 0.37
CA GLY A 343 -24.60 -12.47 0.06
C GLY A 343 -23.18 -12.05 -0.34
N ASN A 344 -22.93 -10.78 -0.67
CA ASN A 344 -21.65 -10.28 -1.16
C ASN A 344 -20.83 -9.62 -0.04
N PHE A 345 -19.54 -9.92 0.00
CA PHE A 345 -18.57 -9.23 0.84
C PHE A 345 -18.04 -8.01 0.10
N GLN A 346 -18.35 -6.82 0.58
CA GLN A 346 -18.03 -5.54 -0.07
C GLN A 346 -17.35 -4.57 0.88
N LEU A 347 -16.51 -3.72 0.31
CA LEU A 347 -15.84 -2.67 1.05
C LEU A 347 -16.79 -1.51 1.34
N TYR A 348 -16.83 -1.11 2.60
CA TYR A 348 -17.54 0.07 3.10
C TYR A 348 -16.58 1.00 3.83
N VAL A 349 -16.89 2.29 3.81
CA VAL A 349 -16.30 3.29 4.69
C VAL A 349 -17.40 3.96 5.50
N MET A 350 -17.13 4.22 6.78
CA MET A 350 -18.01 4.93 7.71
C MET A 350 -17.30 6.17 8.23
N ASP A 351 -17.96 7.31 8.22
CA ASP A 351 -17.57 8.47 9.01
C ASP A 351 -17.91 8.22 10.48
N LEU A 352 -16.90 8.23 11.35
CA LEU A 352 -17.07 7.85 12.76
C LEU A 352 -17.83 8.88 13.57
N ALA A 353 -17.90 10.14 13.15
CA ALA A 353 -18.63 11.19 13.84
C ALA A 353 -20.13 11.14 13.56
N SER A 354 -20.51 10.94 12.28
CA SER A 354 -21.90 10.93 11.84
C SER A 354 -22.52 9.54 11.78
N GLY A 355 -21.69 8.48 11.70
CA GLY A 355 -22.14 7.10 11.45
C GLY A 355 -22.64 6.88 10.01
N GLN A 356 -22.42 7.83 9.09
CA GLN A 356 -22.76 7.67 7.68
C GLN A 356 -21.84 6.66 7.00
N GLU A 357 -22.43 5.75 6.24
CA GLU A 357 -21.71 4.69 5.52
C GLU A 357 -21.81 4.90 4.01
N LEU A 358 -20.71 4.67 3.32
CA LEU A 358 -20.65 4.62 1.86
C LEU A 358 -20.09 3.26 1.41
N ARG A 359 -20.78 2.60 0.48
CA ARG A 359 -20.26 1.41 -0.19
C ARG A 359 -19.27 1.85 -1.27
N LEU A 360 -18.05 1.34 -1.21
CA LEU A 360 -16.96 1.73 -2.11
C LEU A 360 -16.74 0.75 -3.27
N SER A 361 -17.20 -0.50 -3.12
CA SER A 361 -16.98 -1.55 -4.13
C SER A 361 -18.29 -2.20 -4.58
N ASP A 362 -18.27 -2.76 -5.77
CA ASP A 362 -19.41 -3.50 -6.39
C ASP A 362 -19.08 -4.97 -6.61
N ASN A 363 -17.91 -5.45 -6.17
CA ASN A 363 -17.48 -6.84 -6.28
C ASN A 363 -18.18 -7.73 -5.25
N THR A 364 -17.92 -9.04 -5.32
CA THR A 364 -18.62 -10.04 -4.49
C THR A 364 -17.79 -10.60 -3.34
N ASN A 365 -16.45 -10.40 -3.38
CA ASN A 365 -15.52 -11.05 -2.44
C ASN A 365 -14.32 -10.14 -2.12
N ASP A 366 -14.61 -8.99 -1.54
CA ASP A 366 -13.57 -8.05 -1.10
C ASP A 366 -13.05 -8.44 0.29
N GLN A 367 -11.76 -8.22 0.53
CA GLN A 367 -11.07 -8.61 1.76
C GLN A 367 -9.91 -7.66 2.08
N ALA A 368 -9.45 -7.70 3.33
CA ALA A 368 -8.22 -7.08 3.81
C ALA A 368 -8.04 -5.60 3.39
N PRO A 369 -8.97 -4.71 3.76
CA PRO A 369 -8.83 -3.29 3.46
C PRO A 369 -7.64 -2.69 4.21
N SER A 370 -6.99 -1.68 3.61
CA SER A 370 -5.89 -0.94 4.22
C SER A 370 -5.89 0.50 3.72
N PHE A 371 -5.96 1.48 4.62
CA PHE A 371 -5.87 2.89 4.25
C PHE A 371 -4.48 3.24 3.73
N ALA A 372 -4.43 4.09 2.71
CA ALA A 372 -3.25 4.89 2.40
C ALA A 372 -2.95 5.85 3.56
N PRO A 373 -1.68 6.23 3.78
CA PRO A 373 -1.30 7.03 4.95
C PRO A 373 -1.89 8.45 4.96
N ASN A 374 -2.35 8.98 3.81
CA ASN A 374 -3.10 10.24 3.75
C ASN A 374 -4.60 10.10 4.03
N GLY A 375 -5.09 8.89 4.28
CA GLY A 375 -6.51 8.61 4.56
C GLY A 375 -7.47 8.83 3.39
N LYS A 376 -6.97 9.06 2.15
CA LYS A 376 -7.81 9.38 0.97
C LYS A 376 -8.07 8.19 0.06
N TYR A 377 -7.31 7.11 0.21
CA TYR A 377 -7.45 5.90 -0.59
C TYR A 377 -7.45 4.66 0.30
N ILE A 378 -8.07 3.59 -0.18
CA ILE A 378 -8.10 2.28 0.47
C ILE A 378 -7.65 1.23 -0.56
N LEU A 379 -6.61 0.48 -0.19
CA LEU A 379 -6.13 -0.72 -0.89
C LEU A 379 -6.86 -1.92 -0.30
N TYR A 380 -7.31 -2.85 -1.14
CA TYR A 380 -7.98 -4.08 -0.69
C TYR A 380 -7.76 -5.21 -1.71
N SER A 381 -7.97 -6.45 -1.29
CA SER A 381 -8.02 -7.57 -2.23
C SER A 381 -9.45 -7.81 -2.69
N THR A 382 -9.59 -8.19 -3.95
CA THR A 382 -10.88 -8.42 -4.60
C THR A 382 -10.81 -9.60 -5.55
N GLU A 383 -11.95 -9.99 -6.09
CA GLU A 383 -12.04 -10.99 -7.13
C GLU A 383 -12.76 -10.43 -8.35
N SER A 384 -12.18 -10.62 -9.52
CA SER A 384 -12.73 -10.18 -10.80
C SER A 384 -12.49 -11.24 -11.87
N GLY A 385 -13.57 -11.69 -12.52
CA GLY A 385 -13.47 -12.74 -13.53
C GLY A 385 -12.85 -14.04 -13.02
N GLY A 386 -13.10 -14.41 -11.76
CA GLY A 386 -12.54 -15.61 -11.12
C GLY A 386 -11.06 -15.50 -10.74
N ARG A 387 -10.45 -14.31 -10.86
CA ARG A 387 -9.04 -14.07 -10.49
C ARG A 387 -8.94 -13.10 -9.33
N LYS A 388 -8.05 -13.40 -8.38
CA LYS A 388 -7.73 -12.49 -7.29
C LYS A 388 -6.86 -11.35 -7.77
N ALA A 389 -7.20 -10.13 -7.35
CA ALA A 389 -6.53 -8.88 -7.70
C ALA A 389 -6.45 -7.98 -6.48
N LEU A 390 -5.57 -6.99 -6.51
CA LEU A 390 -5.63 -5.85 -5.60
C LEU A 390 -6.41 -4.72 -6.28
N ALA A 391 -7.12 -3.94 -5.48
CA ALA A 391 -7.78 -2.73 -5.95
C ALA A 391 -7.52 -1.59 -4.98
N VAL A 392 -7.49 -0.38 -5.53
CA VAL A 392 -7.44 0.87 -4.79
C VAL A 392 -8.68 1.68 -5.12
N VAL A 393 -9.33 2.22 -4.11
CA VAL A 393 -10.47 3.11 -4.29
C VAL A 393 -10.30 4.36 -3.43
N SER A 394 -10.71 5.52 -3.96
CA SER A 394 -10.79 6.75 -3.14
C SER A 394 -11.92 6.62 -2.12
N VAL A 395 -11.77 7.26 -0.95
CA VAL A 395 -12.77 7.19 0.14
C VAL A 395 -14.14 7.79 -0.23
N ASP A 396 -14.20 8.59 -1.30
CA ASP A 396 -15.45 9.08 -1.89
C ASP A 396 -16.01 8.18 -3.01
N GLY A 397 -15.32 7.06 -3.31
CA GLY A 397 -15.74 6.06 -4.29
C GLY A 397 -15.54 6.43 -5.76
N ARG A 398 -14.99 7.63 -6.06
CA ARG A 398 -14.93 8.17 -7.43
C ARG A 398 -13.79 7.58 -8.25
N VAL A 399 -12.62 7.38 -7.67
CA VAL A 399 -11.43 6.84 -8.35
C VAL A 399 -11.27 5.38 -7.96
N LYS A 400 -11.18 4.51 -8.95
CA LYS A 400 -10.94 3.07 -8.78
C LYS A 400 -9.74 2.65 -9.62
N GLN A 401 -8.82 1.91 -9.02
CA GLN A 401 -7.64 1.35 -9.68
C GLN A 401 -7.62 -0.15 -9.41
N ARG A 402 -7.14 -0.92 -10.37
CA ARG A 402 -6.93 -2.36 -10.23
C ARG A 402 -5.50 -2.72 -10.53
N LEU A 403 -4.89 -3.52 -9.64
CA LEU A 403 -3.54 -4.05 -9.79
C LEU A 403 -3.65 -5.56 -9.98
N THR A 404 -3.23 -6.07 -11.11
CA THR A 404 -3.30 -7.50 -11.45
C THR A 404 -1.92 -8.06 -11.71
N ILE A 405 -1.73 -9.35 -11.45
CA ILE A 405 -0.53 -10.11 -11.83
C ILE A 405 -0.87 -11.09 -12.95
N GLN A 406 0.12 -11.43 -13.77
CA GLN A 406 -0.09 -12.32 -14.92
C GLN A 406 -0.41 -13.76 -14.52
N ALA A 407 0.15 -14.25 -13.40
CA ALA A 407 -0.03 -15.64 -12.95
C ALA A 407 -0.12 -15.74 -11.43
N GLY A 408 -0.96 -16.68 -10.93
CA GLY A 408 -1.16 -16.92 -9.50
C GLY A 408 -2.26 -16.06 -8.88
N ALA A 409 -2.32 -16.07 -7.55
CA ALA A 409 -3.23 -15.25 -6.76
C ALA A 409 -2.45 -14.17 -6.01
N ILE A 410 -3.01 -12.96 -5.94
CA ILE A 410 -2.51 -11.86 -5.11
C ILE A 410 -3.56 -11.54 -4.03
N LYS A 411 -3.12 -11.38 -2.78
CA LYS A 411 -4.01 -11.24 -1.62
C LYS A 411 -3.31 -10.57 -0.44
N GLU A 412 -4.07 -10.32 0.63
CA GLU A 412 -3.57 -9.81 1.90
C GLU A 412 -2.77 -8.50 1.75
N PRO A 413 -3.29 -7.47 1.07
CA PRO A 413 -2.56 -6.23 0.91
C PRO A 413 -2.53 -5.40 2.19
N THR A 414 -1.46 -4.64 2.36
CA THR A 414 -1.36 -3.60 3.37
C THR A 414 -0.56 -2.40 2.83
N TRP A 415 -1.08 -1.21 3.06
CA TRP A 415 -0.41 0.03 2.68
C TRP A 415 0.58 0.45 3.77
N GLY A 416 1.80 0.77 3.38
CA GLY A 416 2.83 1.28 4.27
C GLY A 416 2.63 2.75 4.66
N PRO A 417 3.35 3.21 5.69
CA PRO A 417 3.32 4.60 6.10
C PRO A 417 4.06 5.50 5.10
N PHE A 418 3.99 6.81 5.32
CA PHE A 418 4.89 7.73 4.63
C PHE A 418 6.35 7.38 4.93
N MET A 419 7.17 7.30 3.88
CA MET A 419 8.60 7.11 4.04
C MET A 419 9.23 8.39 4.61
N LYS A 420 10.14 8.23 5.59
CA LYS A 420 10.91 9.34 6.17
C LYS A 420 12.10 9.70 5.31
#